data_20525927a59d2561ebe0422268625bf7
#
_entry.id   20525927a59d2561ebe0422268625bf7
#
_cell.length_a   1.000
_cell.length_b   1.000
_cell.length_c   1.000
_cell.angle_alpha   90.00
_cell.angle_beta   90.00
_cell.angle_gamma   90.00
#
_symmetry.space_group_name_H-M   'P 1'
#
loop_
_entity.id
_entity.type
_entity.pdbx_description
1 polymer ?
#
loop_
_entity_poly.entity_id
_entity_poly.type
_entity_poly.pdbx_seq_one_letter_code
_entity_poly.pdbx_strand_id
1 'polypeptide(L)'
;MLKKGEVMPMPDIKDKMPERSFLPRSISSKIPFSTSKISELKKIFHAGDNSTMETMIVKSLSECEKPPSPGETKRCVSSAEDMIDFAISVLGRNIAVRSTENVKGSKQNIMIGSVKGINGDKIMQIVSCHQTLLPYLLYSCHSVPKVRVFEADILDPNSKAKINHGVASCHMHTSDSNPNQAELTIASGPGQIEACHWVFENHLIWTVAD
;
A
#
# COMPACT_ATOMS: atom_id res chain seq x y z
N MET A 1 14.32 -4.52 13.14
CA MET A 1 13.77 -3.26 13.63
C MET A 1 14.60 -2.13 13.07
N LEU A 2 13.96 -1.12 12.49
CA LEU A 2 14.67 0.07 12.01
C LEU A 2 15.40 0.76 13.17
N LYS A 3 16.70 1.02 13.03
CA LYS A 3 17.49 1.65 14.08
C LYS A 3 17.95 3.04 13.65
N LYS A 4 17.75 4.01 14.53
CA LYS A 4 18.29 5.37 14.33
C LYS A 4 19.80 5.33 14.08
N GLY A 5 20.25 6.04 13.04
CA GLY A 5 21.64 6.10 12.61
C GLY A 5 22.10 4.96 11.69
N GLU A 6 21.28 3.97 11.47
CA GLU A 6 21.58 2.88 10.53
C GLU A 6 21.61 3.42 9.09
N VAL A 7 22.62 3.01 8.33
CA VAL A 7 22.76 3.36 6.91
C VAL A 7 22.45 2.13 6.09
N MET A 8 21.52 2.28 5.15
CA MET A 8 21.07 1.20 4.28
C MET A 8 20.70 1.72 2.89
N PRO A 9 20.70 0.87 1.87
CA PRO A 9 20.16 1.24 0.57
C PRO A 9 18.63 1.38 0.67
N MET A 10 18.10 2.48 0.13
CA MET A 10 16.66 2.67 -0.01
C MET A 10 16.19 1.98 -1.29
N PRO A 11 15.19 1.09 -1.24
CA PRO A 11 14.61 0.50 -2.44
C PRO A 11 13.90 1.57 -3.28
N ASP A 12 13.67 1.28 -4.54
CA ASP A 12 12.92 2.14 -5.45
C ASP A 12 11.42 2.04 -5.18
N ILE A 13 10.95 2.84 -4.23
CA ILE A 13 9.54 2.88 -3.79
C ILE A 13 8.76 4.07 -4.34
N LYS A 14 9.35 4.81 -5.29
CA LYS A 14 8.73 5.96 -5.93
C LYS A 14 7.50 5.53 -6.74
N ASP A 15 6.44 6.34 -6.70
CA ASP A 15 5.32 6.16 -7.61
C ASP A 15 5.75 6.45 -9.05
N LYS A 16 5.59 5.46 -9.91
CA LYS A 16 5.87 5.55 -11.36
C LYS A 16 4.61 5.52 -12.20
N MET A 17 3.44 5.49 -11.55
CA MET A 17 2.18 5.50 -12.27
C MET A 17 1.85 6.92 -12.75
N PRO A 18 1.14 7.04 -13.87
CA PRO A 18 0.64 8.34 -14.30
C PRO A 18 -0.26 8.96 -13.23
N GLU A 19 -0.20 10.27 -13.10
CA GLU A 19 -1.09 11.00 -12.20
C GLU A 19 -2.55 10.77 -12.59
N ARG A 20 -3.38 10.42 -11.61
CA ARG A 20 -4.79 10.09 -11.79
C ARG A 20 -5.58 10.57 -10.58
N SER A 21 -6.88 10.72 -10.77
CA SER A 21 -7.80 11.11 -9.71
C SER A 21 -8.84 10.04 -9.45
N PHE A 22 -9.39 10.03 -8.25
CA PHE A 22 -10.59 9.28 -7.97
C PHE A 22 -11.77 9.80 -8.77
N LEU A 23 -12.64 8.90 -9.17
CA LEU A 23 -13.95 9.30 -9.64
C LEU A 23 -14.87 9.59 -8.44
N PRO A 24 -15.77 10.57 -8.55
CA PRO A 24 -16.85 10.71 -7.57
C PRO A 24 -17.63 9.39 -7.45
N ARG A 25 -18.04 9.03 -6.22
CA ARG A 25 -18.81 7.79 -5.97
C ARG A 25 -20.07 7.68 -6.85
N SER A 26 -20.73 8.81 -7.14
CA SER A 26 -21.91 8.84 -8.01
C SER A 26 -21.63 8.43 -9.46
N ILE A 27 -20.38 8.49 -9.90
CA ILE A 27 -19.92 8.03 -11.21
C ILE A 27 -19.35 6.62 -11.10
N SER A 28 -18.42 6.40 -10.19
CA SER A 28 -17.71 5.12 -10.05
C SER A 28 -18.66 3.95 -9.77
N SER A 29 -19.72 4.19 -8.98
CA SER A 29 -20.74 3.16 -8.68
C SER A 29 -21.57 2.69 -9.89
N LYS A 30 -21.51 3.42 -11.00
CA LYS A 30 -22.21 3.07 -12.25
C LYS A 30 -21.33 2.29 -13.23
N ILE A 31 -20.04 2.20 -12.97
CA ILE A 31 -19.10 1.46 -13.82
C ILE A 31 -19.28 -0.03 -13.50
N PRO A 32 -19.54 -0.89 -14.50
CA PRO A 32 -19.77 -2.32 -14.30
C PRO A 32 -18.44 -3.05 -14.05
N PHE A 33 -17.86 -2.87 -12.87
CA PHE A 33 -16.51 -3.32 -12.52
C PHE A 33 -16.50 -4.82 -12.18
N SER A 34 -16.49 -5.67 -13.24
CA SER A 34 -16.40 -7.13 -13.15
C SER A 34 -15.80 -7.73 -14.41
N THR A 35 -15.08 -8.85 -14.28
CA THR A 35 -14.54 -9.62 -15.42
C THR A 35 -15.64 -10.09 -16.36
N SER A 36 -16.84 -10.38 -15.85
CA SER A 36 -18.02 -10.72 -16.66
C SER A 36 -18.51 -9.56 -17.54
N LYS A 37 -18.03 -8.33 -17.29
CA LYS A 37 -18.43 -7.08 -17.95
C LYS A 37 -17.31 -6.43 -18.77
N ILE A 38 -16.25 -7.18 -19.08
CA ILE A 38 -15.09 -6.66 -19.82
C ILE A 38 -15.51 -5.96 -21.13
N SER A 39 -16.46 -6.53 -21.88
CA SER A 39 -16.93 -5.93 -23.14
C SER A 39 -17.59 -4.56 -22.96
N GLU A 40 -18.29 -4.35 -21.82
CA GLU A 40 -18.87 -3.05 -21.49
C GLU A 40 -17.78 -2.05 -21.07
N LEU A 41 -16.83 -2.49 -20.23
CA LEU A 41 -15.68 -1.66 -19.82
C LEU A 41 -14.81 -1.26 -20.99
N LYS A 42 -14.56 -2.15 -21.94
CA LYS A 42 -13.85 -1.83 -23.17
C LYS A 42 -14.52 -0.69 -23.95
N LYS A 43 -15.84 -0.68 -24.04
CA LYS A 43 -16.59 0.40 -24.66
C LYS A 43 -16.47 1.71 -23.89
N ILE A 44 -16.60 1.67 -22.56
CA ILE A 44 -16.49 2.86 -21.68
C ILE A 44 -15.10 3.51 -21.80
N PHE A 45 -14.04 2.71 -21.84
CA PHE A 45 -12.66 3.19 -21.87
C PHE A 45 -12.06 3.22 -23.28
N HIS A 46 -12.86 2.98 -24.31
CA HIS A 46 -12.41 2.93 -25.73
C HIS A 46 -11.20 1.97 -25.91
N ALA A 47 -11.22 0.83 -25.22
CA ALA A 47 -10.16 -0.16 -25.29
C ALA A 47 -10.34 -1.07 -26.50
N GLY A 48 -9.41 -1.00 -27.46
CA GLY A 48 -9.36 -1.92 -28.59
C GLY A 48 -8.95 -3.34 -28.15
N ASP A 49 -9.22 -4.32 -29.02
CA ASP A 49 -8.78 -5.70 -28.79
C ASP A 49 -7.26 -5.80 -28.76
N ASN A 50 -6.73 -6.57 -27.82
CA ASN A 50 -5.30 -6.76 -27.58
C ASN A 50 -4.53 -5.46 -27.25
N SER A 51 -5.24 -4.39 -26.87
CA SER A 51 -4.62 -3.13 -26.48
C SER A 51 -4.03 -3.19 -25.08
N THR A 52 -3.09 -2.27 -24.80
CA THR A 52 -2.56 -2.04 -23.43
C THR A 52 -3.70 -1.72 -22.47
N MET A 53 -4.70 -0.96 -22.89
CA MET A 53 -5.87 -0.60 -22.09
C MET A 53 -6.67 -1.84 -21.71
N GLU A 54 -6.95 -2.74 -22.63
CA GLU A 54 -7.62 -4.01 -22.32
C GLU A 54 -6.82 -4.83 -21.31
N THR A 55 -5.50 -4.93 -21.51
CA THR A 55 -4.62 -5.65 -20.58
C THR A 55 -4.68 -5.04 -19.17
N MET A 56 -4.69 -3.72 -19.04
CA MET A 56 -4.82 -3.03 -17.76
C MET A 56 -6.17 -3.32 -17.09
N ILE A 57 -7.26 -3.25 -17.84
CA ILE A 57 -8.61 -3.55 -17.34
C ILE A 57 -8.67 -4.99 -16.82
N VAL A 58 -8.23 -5.96 -17.63
CA VAL A 58 -8.28 -7.39 -17.27
C VAL A 58 -7.45 -7.67 -16.02
N LYS A 59 -6.22 -7.16 -15.95
CA LYS A 59 -5.34 -7.35 -14.77
C LYS A 59 -5.95 -6.75 -13.50
N SER A 60 -6.48 -5.54 -13.58
CA SER A 60 -7.08 -4.86 -12.43
C SER A 60 -8.33 -5.59 -11.94
N LEU A 61 -9.20 -6.03 -12.85
CA LEU A 61 -10.38 -6.84 -12.49
C LEU A 61 -9.99 -8.15 -11.85
N SER A 62 -9.05 -8.89 -12.45
CA SER A 62 -8.58 -10.17 -11.92
C SER A 62 -7.99 -10.01 -10.52
N GLU A 63 -7.23 -8.95 -10.27
CA GLU A 63 -6.70 -8.67 -8.92
C GLU A 63 -7.82 -8.33 -7.93
N CYS A 64 -8.83 -7.58 -8.36
CA CYS A 64 -9.96 -7.22 -7.51
C CYS A 64 -10.87 -8.41 -7.17
N GLU A 65 -11.08 -9.31 -8.11
CA GLU A 65 -11.94 -10.50 -7.93
C GLU A 65 -11.21 -11.68 -7.27
N LYS A 66 -9.87 -11.62 -7.15
CA LYS A 66 -9.10 -12.63 -6.41
C LYS A 66 -9.57 -12.69 -4.95
N PRO A 67 -9.91 -13.88 -4.44
CA PRO A 67 -10.37 -14.01 -3.07
C PRO A 67 -9.33 -13.52 -2.06
N PRO A 68 -9.75 -12.99 -0.91
CA PRO A 68 -8.83 -12.63 0.17
C PRO A 68 -8.15 -13.86 0.76
N SER A 69 -7.00 -13.65 1.40
CA SER A 69 -6.36 -14.68 2.21
C SER A 69 -7.21 -15.06 3.44
N PRO A 70 -7.04 -16.26 4.01
CA PRO A 70 -7.77 -16.65 5.22
C PRO A 70 -7.60 -15.62 6.35
N GLY A 71 -8.73 -15.17 6.91
CA GLY A 71 -8.76 -14.18 7.98
C GLY A 71 -8.64 -12.72 7.53
N GLU A 72 -8.52 -12.48 6.22
CA GLU A 72 -8.52 -11.14 5.63
C GLU A 72 -9.88 -10.80 5.02
N THR A 73 -10.17 -9.51 4.92
CA THR A 73 -11.23 -8.96 4.09
C THR A 73 -10.59 -8.11 3.00
N LYS A 74 -11.16 -8.12 1.79
CA LYS A 74 -10.62 -7.39 0.64
C LYS A 74 -11.73 -6.68 -0.11
N ARG A 75 -11.42 -5.48 -0.61
CA ARG A 75 -12.32 -4.71 -1.46
C ARG A 75 -11.52 -3.83 -2.43
N CYS A 76 -11.92 -3.80 -3.69
CA CYS A 76 -11.47 -2.75 -4.58
C CYS A 76 -12.37 -1.51 -4.44
N VAL A 77 -11.74 -0.35 -4.40
CA VAL A 77 -12.40 0.94 -4.17
C VAL A 77 -11.94 1.95 -5.23
N SER A 78 -12.88 2.64 -5.81
CA SER A 78 -12.67 3.60 -6.91
C SER A 78 -13.08 5.03 -6.56
N SER A 79 -13.43 5.25 -5.31
CA SER A 79 -13.68 6.58 -4.74
C SER A 79 -13.02 6.70 -3.37
N ALA A 80 -12.72 7.92 -2.95
CA ALA A 80 -12.17 8.19 -1.62
C ALA A 80 -13.15 7.79 -0.52
N GLU A 81 -14.44 8.03 -0.75
CA GLU A 81 -15.51 7.68 0.19
C GLU A 81 -15.59 6.17 0.41
N ASP A 82 -15.50 5.35 -0.66
CA ASP A 82 -15.52 3.90 -0.53
C ASP A 82 -14.29 3.36 0.20
N MET A 83 -13.13 4.01 0.02
CA MET A 83 -11.90 3.67 0.74
C MET A 83 -12.05 3.95 2.24
N ILE A 84 -12.56 5.12 2.60
CA ILE A 84 -12.82 5.50 3.99
C ILE A 84 -13.85 4.55 4.62
N ASP A 85 -14.96 4.27 3.93
CA ASP A 85 -15.99 3.35 4.42
C ASP A 85 -15.45 1.95 4.65
N PHE A 86 -14.58 1.46 3.75
CA PHE A 86 -13.92 0.16 3.94
C PHE A 86 -12.99 0.19 5.15
N ALA A 87 -12.14 1.22 5.29
CA ALA A 87 -11.25 1.36 6.44
C ALA A 87 -12.04 1.42 7.76
N ILE A 88 -13.13 2.20 7.81
CA ILE A 88 -14.02 2.29 8.98
C ILE A 88 -14.66 0.93 9.30
N SER A 89 -15.07 0.17 8.30
CA SER A 89 -15.70 -1.14 8.50
C SER A 89 -14.77 -2.15 9.17
N VAL A 90 -13.46 -2.01 8.98
CA VAL A 90 -12.41 -2.89 9.54
C VAL A 90 -11.88 -2.38 10.87
N LEU A 91 -11.61 -1.08 10.98
CA LEU A 91 -10.85 -0.47 12.08
C LEU A 91 -11.69 0.36 13.05
N GLY A 92 -12.95 0.61 12.72
CA GLY A 92 -13.78 1.57 13.45
C GLY A 92 -13.57 3.01 12.98
N ARG A 93 -14.21 3.98 13.64
CA ARG A 93 -14.30 5.37 13.17
C ARG A 93 -13.07 6.22 13.46
N ASN A 94 -12.28 5.84 14.46
CA ASN A 94 -11.09 6.60 14.85
C ASN A 94 -9.88 6.10 14.06
N ILE A 95 -9.72 6.58 12.83
CA ILE A 95 -8.70 6.10 11.89
C ILE A 95 -7.78 7.20 11.41
N ALA A 96 -6.55 6.81 11.07
CA ALA A 96 -5.56 7.67 10.43
C ALA A 96 -4.97 6.95 9.21
N VAL A 97 -4.69 7.71 8.15
CA VAL A 97 -4.00 7.22 6.95
C VAL A 97 -2.55 7.66 6.96
N ARG A 98 -1.67 6.77 6.48
CA ARG A 98 -0.23 6.99 6.38
C ARG A 98 0.27 6.60 5.00
N SER A 99 1.21 7.38 4.49
CA SER A 99 1.88 7.15 3.22
C SER A 99 3.35 7.52 3.31
N THR A 100 4.16 6.92 2.46
CA THR A 100 5.55 7.29 2.29
C THR A 100 5.66 8.53 1.40
N GLU A 101 6.48 9.49 1.82
CA GLU A 101 6.88 10.65 1.01
C GLU A 101 8.28 10.42 0.46
N ASN A 102 8.44 10.52 -0.83
CA ASN A 102 9.71 10.27 -1.51
C ASN A 102 10.13 11.45 -2.40
N VAL A 103 10.47 12.56 -1.77
CA VAL A 103 10.75 13.84 -2.44
C VAL A 103 12.01 13.77 -3.33
N LYS A 104 13.06 13.09 -2.88
CA LYS A 104 14.37 13.08 -3.56
C LYS A 104 14.73 11.77 -4.26
N GLY A 105 13.75 10.92 -4.52
CA GLY A 105 13.99 9.65 -5.18
C GLY A 105 14.63 8.60 -4.27
N SER A 106 14.85 7.43 -4.82
CA SER A 106 15.35 6.24 -4.15
C SER A 106 16.56 5.64 -4.88
N LYS A 107 17.01 4.47 -4.45
CA LYS A 107 18.22 3.77 -4.94
C LYS A 107 19.55 4.39 -4.50
N GLN A 108 19.54 5.18 -3.44
CA GLN A 108 20.76 5.68 -2.80
C GLN A 108 20.85 5.16 -1.37
N ASN A 109 22.04 5.20 -0.79
CA ASN A 109 22.17 4.97 0.64
C ASN A 109 21.47 6.09 1.39
N ILE A 110 20.70 5.71 2.41
CA ILE A 110 19.99 6.59 3.32
C ILE A 110 20.41 6.29 4.75
N MET A 111 20.21 7.24 5.63
CA MET A 111 20.36 7.03 7.07
C MET A 111 19.00 7.14 7.75
N ILE A 112 18.69 6.20 8.63
CA ILE A 112 17.49 6.24 9.44
C ILE A 112 17.62 7.33 10.52
N GLY A 113 16.71 8.28 10.52
CA GLY A 113 16.60 9.33 11.53
C GLY A 113 15.79 8.90 12.75
N SER A 114 14.78 9.68 13.10
CA SER A 114 13.80 9.27 14.12
C SER A 114 12.96 8.10 13.63
N VAL A 115 12.60 7.21 14.54
CA VAL A 115 11.66 6.12 14.28
C VAL A 115 10.55 6.21 15.32
N LYS A 116 9.30 6.22 14.88
CA LYS A 116 8.11 6.20 15.72
C LYS A 116 7.29 4.97 15.39
N GLY A 117 7.10 4.11 16.38
CA GLY A 117 6.11 3.03 16.29
C GLY A 117 4.70 3.57 16.49
N ILE A 118 3.80 3.18 15.60
CA ILE A 118 2.40 3.56 15.68
C ILE A 118 1.73 2.75 16.79
N ASN A 119 0.85 3.39 17.54
CA ASN A 119 0.16 2.77 18.69
C ASN A 119 1.13 2.15 19.70
N GLY A 120 2.29 2.79 19.92
CA GLY A 120 3.30 2.34 20.89
C GLY A 120 3.93 1.00 20.55
N ASP A 121 4.27 0.75 19.31
CA ASP A 121 4.87 -0.49 18.77
C ASP A 121 4.00 -1.76 18.95
N LYS A 122 2.73 -1.62 19.25
CA LYS A 122 1.85 -2.77 19.44
C LYS A 122 1.49 -3.43 18.11
N ILE A 123 1.33 -4.74 18.16
CA ILE A 123 0.76 -5.52 17.08
C ILE A 123 -0.70 -5.10 16.92
N MET A 124 -1.10 -4.77 15.68
CA MET A 124 -2.43 -4.31 15.36
C MET A 124 -2.95 -4.91 14.06
N GLN A 125 -4.23 -4.72 13.80
CA GLN A 125 -4.83 -4.88 12.50
C GLN A 125 -4.72 -3.54 11.74
N ILE A 126 -4.44 -3.60 10.46
CA ILE A 126 -4.38 -2.45 9.57
C ILE A 126 -5.26 -2.71 8.33
N VAL A 127 -5.50 -1.66 7.55
CA VAL A 127 -5.95 -1.79 6.17
C VAL A 127 -4.84 -1.29 5.26
N SER A 128 -4.38 -2.14 4.35
CA SER A 128 -3.41 -1.80 3.32
C SER A 128 -4.12 -1.62 1.99
N CYS A 129 -3.86 -0.51 1.31
CA CYS A 129 -4.46 -0.18 0.02
C CYS A 129 -3.37 -0.02 -1.04
N HIS A 130 -3.42 -0.88 -2.06
CA HIS A 130 -2.47 -0.93 -3.17
C HIS A 130 -3.11 -0.35 -4.43
N GLN A 131 -2.45 0.63 -5.02
CA GLN A 131 -2.92 1.25 -6.25
C GLN A 131 -2.87 0.25 -7.40
N THR A 132 -3.90 0.21 -8.23
CA THR A 132 -3.95 -0.57 -9.46
C THR A 132 -3.95 0.31 -10.69
N LEU A 133 -3.53 -0.22 -11.83
CA LEU A 133 -3.39 0.54 -13.05
C LEU A 133 -4.70 0.55 -13.85
N LEU A 134 -5.46 1.65 -13.73
CA LEU A 134 -6.64 1.98 -14.54
C LEU A 134 -6.60 3.45 -14.96
N PRO A 135 -7.46 3.90 -15.89
CA PRO A 135 -7.53 5.31 -16.29
C PRO A 135 -7.88 6.29 -15.17
N TYR A 136 -8.39 5.82 -14.04
CA TYR A 136 -8.69 6.57 -12.82
C TYR A 136 -8.10 5.84 -11.61
N LEU A 137 -8.05 6.50 -10.44
CA LEU A 137 -7.54 5.86 -9.23
C LEU A 137 -8.46 4.72 -8.79
N LEU A 138 -7.88 3.54 -8.73
CA LEU A 138 -8.47 2.35 -8.15
C LEU A 138 -7.48 1.75 -7.16
N TYR A 139 -7.96 1.39 -5.99
CA TYR A 139 -7.16 0.69 -4.99
C TYR A 139 -7.75 -0.68 -4.67
N SER A 140 -6.87 -1.67 -4.54
CA SER A 140 -7.18 -2.93 -3.90
C SER A 140 -6.83 -2.79 -2.42
N CYS A 141 -7.83 -2.67 -1.57
CA CYS A 141 -7.66 -2.54 -0.12
C CYS A 141 -7.96 -3.89 0.55
N HIS A 142 -7.14 -4.27 1.53
CA HIS A 142 -7.38 -5.47 2.33
C HIS A 142 -6.99 -5.26 3.79
N SER A 143 -7.66 -5.97 4.69
CA SER A 143 -7.29 -6.00 6.10
C SER A 143 -6.08 -6.91 6.29
N VAL A 144 -5.11 -6.47 7.10
CA VAL A 144 -3.93 -7.26 7.43
C VAL A 144 -3.84 -7.39 8.95
N PRO A 145 -3.99 -8.59 9.50
CA PRO A 145 -3.85 -8.82 10.92
C PRO A 145 -2.38 -8.91 11.34
N LYS A 146 -2.11 -8.71 12.64
CA LYS A 146 -0.80 -8.94 13.27
C LYS A 146 0.37 -8.20 12.63
N VAL A 147 0.21 -6.89 12.45
CA VAL A 147 1.22 -6.00 11.86
C VAL A 147 1.69 -4.98 12.89
N ARG A 148 2.96 -4.60 12.84
CA ARG A 148 3.47 -3.36 13.43
C ARG A 148 3.76 -2.36 12.34
N VAL A 149 3.44 -1.09 12.58
CA VAL A 149 3.68 0.00 11.62
C VAL A 149 4.64 1.01 12.26
N PHE A 150 5.61 1.44 11.47
CA PHE A 150 6.61 2.42 11.87
C PHE A 150 6.64 3.57 10.88
N GLU A 151 6.82 4.77 11.39
CA GLU A 151 7.18 5.96 10.64
C GLU A 151 8.65 6.28 10.91
N ALA A 152 9.40 6.63 9.88
CA ALA A 152 10.81 6.97 10.02
C ALA A 152 11.17 8.19 9.20
N ASP A 153 11.95 9.08 9.79
CA ASP A 153 12.66 10.12 9.03
C ASP A 153 13.78 9.47 8.22
N ILE A 154 13.83 9.77 6.95
CA ILE A 154 14.89 9.33 6.05
C ILE A 154 15.84 10.50 5.82
N LEU A 155 17.10 10.31 6.19
CA LEU A 155 18.12 11.35 6.15
C LEU A 155 19.17 11.05 5.06
N ASP A 156 19.73 12.08 4.50
CA ASP A 156 20.96 11.98 3.72
C ASP A 156 22.11 11.55 4.62
N PRO A 157 22.89 10.50 4.29
CA PRO A 157 23.94 9.98 5.18
C PRO A 157 25.06 10.96 5.46
N ASN A 158 25.33 11.91 4.55
CA ASN A 158 26.43 12.87 4.66
C ASN A 158 25.99 14.14 5.39
N SER A 159 24.97 14.82 4.86
CA SER A 159 24.49 16.10 5.41
C SER A 159 23.60 15.95 6.64
N LYS A 160 23.07 14.74 6.91
CA LYS A 160 22.08 14.47 7.95
C LYS A 160 20.75 15.22 7.75
N ALA A 161 20.58 15.89 6.62
CA ALA A 161 19.34 16.56 6.29
C ALA A 161 18.21 15.54 6.04
N LYS A 162 17.00 15.84 6.50
CA LYS A 162 15.83 15.04 6.18
C LYS A 162 15.50 15.18 4.69
N ILE A 163 15.40 14.06 4.00
CA ILE A 163 15.13 14.00 2.57
C ILE A 163 13.78 13.38 2.25
N ASN A 164 13.31 12.46 3.09
CA ASN A 164 12.04 11.77 2.91
C ASN A 164 11.42 11.42 4.27
N HIS A 165 10.16 10.96 4.22
CA HIS A 165 9.46 10.33 5.32
C HIS A 165 9.00 8.94 4.85
N GLY A 166 9.39 7.89 5.56
CA GLY A 166 9.08 6.52 5.21
C GLY A 166 8.08 5.89 6.18
N VAL A 167 7.15 5.13 5.64
CA VAL A 167 6.29 4.23 6.40
C VAL A 167 6.77 2.80 6.15
N ALA A 168 6.94 2.02 7.22
CA ALA A 168 7.28 0.60 7.15
C ALA A 168 6.20 -0.25 7.80
N SER A 169 5.87 -1.36 7.17
CA SER A 169 4.95 -2.37 7.68
C SER A 169 5.72 -3.65 8.00
N CYS A 170 5.54 -4.18 9.19
CA CYS A 170 6.23 -5.38 9.69
C CYS A 170 5.21 -6.46 10.02
N HIS A 171 5.25 -7.57 9.28
CA HIS A 171 4.32 -8.69 9.41
C HIS A 171 4.87 -9.73 10.36
N MET A 172 4.01 -10.17 11.28
CA MET A 172 4.30 -11.29 12.18
C MET A 172 3.79 -12.58 11.55
N HIS A 173 4.64 -13.59 11.42
CA HIS A 173 4.37 -14.86 10.74
C HIS A 173 4.26 -14.76 9.21
N THR A 174 5.36 -15.10 8.55
CA THR A 174 5.54 -14.96 7.08
C THR A 174 5.32 -16.25 6.29
N SER A 175 4.57 -17.24 6.80
CA SER A 175 4.30 -18.47 6.03
C SER A 175 3.58 -18.23 4.68
N ASP A 176 2.97 -17.05 4.49
CA ASP A 176 2.20 -16.69 3.30
C ASP A 176 2.71 -15.42 2.61
N SER A 177 3.96 -15.00 2.85
CA SER A 177 4.51 -13.80 2.25
C SER A 177 4.72 -13.96 0.74
N ASN A 178 4.26 -12.96 -0.01
CA ASN A 178 4.45 -12.89 -1.46
C ASN A 178 5.93 -12.60 -1.77
N PRO A 179 6.67 -13.51 -2.46
CA PRO A 179 8.11 -13.35 -2.72
C PRO A 179 8.48 -12.15 -3.60
N ASN A 180 7.51 -11.40 -4.13
CA ASN A 180 7.74 -10.23 -4.98
C ASN A 180 7.71 -8.89 -4.23
N GLN A 181 7.51 -8.87 -2.91
CA GLN A 181 7.69 -7.67 -2.11
C GLN A 181 9.17 -7.52 -1.76
N ALA A 182 9.72 -6.31 -1.94
CA ALA A 182 11.09 -5.98 -1.53
C ALA A 182 11.18 -6.07 0.01
N GLU A 183 11.43 -7.26 0.52
CA GLU A 183 11.49 -7.55 1.94
C GLU A 183 12.83 -7.10 2.52
N LEU A 184 12.75 -6.21 3.49
CA LEU A 184 13.78 -6.05 4.51
C LEU A 184 13.49 -7.11 5.58
N THR A 185 14.10 -8.30 5.45
CA THR A 185 13.99 -9.32 6.49
C THR A 185 14.73 -8.83 7.73
N ILE A 186 13.99 -8.40 8.73
CA ILE A 186 14.55 -8.02 10.03
C ILE A 186 14.22 -9.13 11.01
N ALA A 187 15.24 -9.91 11.42
CA ALA A 187 15.10 -10.88 12.47
C ALA A 187 14.87 -10.19 13.82
N SER A 188 13.70 -10.31 14.41
CA SER A 188 13.37 -9.80 15.75
C SER A 188 13.42 -10.92 16.79
N GLY A 189 14.64 -11.29 17.22
CA GLY A 189 14.85 -12.20 18.36
C GLY A 189 14.65 -13.70 18.08
N PRO A 190 15.04 -14.58 19.03
CA PRO A 190 14.89 -16.02 18.87
C PRO A 190 13.42 -16.43 18.77
N GLY A 191 13.01 -17.04 17.66
CA GLY A 191 11.70 -17.64 17.45
C GLY A 191 10.60 -16.69 16.93
N GLN A 192 10.88 -15.41 16.66
CA GLN A 192 9.96 -14.49 16.01
C GLN A 192 10.60 -13.93 14.73
N ILE A 193 10.14 -14.41 13.59
CA ILE A 193 10.50 -13.84 12.30
C ILE A 193 9.49 -12.75 11.99
N GLU A 194 9.98 -11.51 11.88
CA GLU A 194 9.21 -10.35 11.46
C GLU A 194 9.75 -9.90 10.12
N ALA A 195 8.91 -9.93 9.09
CA ALA A 195 9.24 -9.42 7.78
C ALA A 195 8.75 -7.98 7.65
N CYS A 196 9.66 -7.04 7.48
CA CYS A 196 9.34 -5.64 7.28
C CYS A 196 9.61 -5.24 5.84
N HIS A 197 8.78 -4.34 5.33
CA HIS A 197 9.01 -3.68 4.06
C HIS A 197 8.58 -2.22 4.13
N TRP A 198 9.21 -1.39 3.30
CA TRP A 198 8.76 -0.02 3.10
C TRP A 198 7.44 -0.01 2.32
N VAL A 199 6.53 0.86 2.74
CA VAL A 199 5.30 1.14 2.01
C VAL A 199 5.65 2.00 0.80
N PHE A 200 5.22 1.59 -0.38
CA PHE A 200 5.42 2.36 -1.61
C PHE A 200 4.68 3.71 -1.54
N GLU A 201 5.22 4.72 -2.23
CA GLU A 201 4.67 6.09 -2.25
C GLU A 201 3.20 6.14 -2.69
N ASN A 202 2.79 5.25 -3.56
CA ASN A 202 1.41 5.13 -4.05
C ASN A 202 0.53 4.15 -3.26
N HIS A 203 1.01 3.64 -2.12
CA HIS A 203 0.26 2.78 -1.24
C HIS A 203 -0.16 3.53 0.03
N LEU A 204 -1.28 3.13 0.61
CA LEU A 204 -1.82 3.74 1.83
C LEU A 204 -1.97 2.69 2.92
N ILE A 205 -1.58 3.06 4.12
CA ILE A 205 -1.81 2.25 5.34
C ILE A 205 -2.79 3.00 6.24
N TRP A 206 -3.90 2.36 6.55
CA TRP A 206 -4.87 2.84 7.53
C TRP A 206 -4.66 2.12 8.85
N THR A 207 -4.63 2.86 9.93
CA THR A 207 -4.53 2.36 11.30
C THR A 207 -5.61 2.99 12.17
N VAL A 208 -5.85 2.44 13.35
CA VAL A 208 -6.52 3.22 14.39
C VAL A 208 -5.64 4.44 14.70
N ALA A 209 -6.26 5.60 14.89
CA ALA A 209 -5.53 6.82 15.26
C ALA A 209 -4.94 6.68 16.66
N ASP A 210 -3.76 7.26 16.86
CA ASP A 210 -3.04 7.31 18.15
C ASP A 210 -3.80 8.15 19.19
#